data_c2b44edb5900e557faccca74cad4db2f
#
_entry.id   c2b44edb5900e557faccca74cad4db2f
#
_cell.length_a   1.000
_cell.length_b   1.000
_cell.length_c   1.000
_cell.angle_alpha   90.00
_cell.angle_beta   90.00
_cell.angle_gamma   90.00
#
_symmetry.space_group_name_H-M   'P 1'
#
loop_
_entity.id
_entity.type
_entity.pdbx_description
1 polymer ?
#
loop_
_entity_poly.entity_id
_entity_poly.type
_entity_poly.pdbx_seq_one_letter_code
_entity_poly.pdbx_strand_id
1 'polypeptide(L)'
;LSLLDALPISGVLDRGLVVAEGFDYEIVEKMNRPHDDYSILVTLKANGTVEKTVVGSVVESHTLDSENDAEYSRLKEIFTKDSLQMTSFTITEKGYSLVNGKGELIPDVAADFVAGPEKPKSYIGKVASLLYTRFQNGQKPIAMVSMDNCSHNGDKLYNAINTFAEKWVENGVADAGFKAYVNDKTKVSFPWSMIDKITPRPDASVEEILKKDGVEELDPVITSKHTYVAPFVNAEECEYLVIEDAFPNGRPELEKGGLMFTTRETVDKVEKMKVCTCLNPLHTALAVFGCLLDYVMISEELYRS
;
A
#
# COMPACT_ATOMS: atom_id res chain seq x y z
N LEU A 1 0.10 3.67 7.37
CA LEU A 1 -0.85 4.81 7.28
C LEU A 1 -0.39 5.72 6.16
N SER A 2 -1.25 5.96 5.19
CA SER A 2 -0.92 6.78 4.04
C SER A 2 -1.55 8.17 4.20
N LEU A 3 -1.06 9.14 3.43
CA LEU A 3 -1.70 10.46 3.27
C LEU A 3 -3.20 10.37 2.93
N LEU A 4 -3.65 9.22 2.42
CA LEU A 4 -5.07 8.94 2.16
C LEU A 4 -5.94 8.99 3.43
N ASP A 5 -5.34 8.73 4.59
CA ASP A 5 -6.06 8.73 5.87
C ASP A 5 -6.39 10.14 6.38
N ALA A 6 -5.65 11.15 5.94
CA ALA A 6 -5.83 12.53 6.40
C ALA A 6 -7.15 13.16 5.94
N LEU A 7 -7.69 12.77 4.80
CA LEU A 7 -8.86 13.40 4.21
C LEU A 7 -10.19 13.09 4.92
N PRO A 8 -10.49 11.85 5.28
CA PRO A 8 -11.67 11.55 6.09
C PRO A 8 -11.59 12.19 7.48
N ILE A 9 -10.40 12.22 8.11
CA ILE A 9 -10.19 12.84 9.43
C ILE A 9 -10.47 14.34 9.38
N SER A 10 -10.08 15.02 8.32
CA SER A 10 -10.33 16.46 8.14
C SER A 10 -11.76 16.81 7.71
N GLY A 11 -12.63 15.79 7.51
CA GLY A 11 -14.01 15.98 7.05
C GLY A 11 -14.13 16.38 5.57
N VAL A 12 -13.07 16.17 4.79
CA VAL A 12 -13.06 16.47 3.34
C VAL A 12 -13.74 15.37 2.53
N LEU A 13 -13.69 14.12 3.01
CA LEU A 13 -14.36 12.98 2.42
C LEU A 13 -15.45 12.44 3.38
N ASP A 14 -16.59 12.09 2.81
CA ASP A 14 -17.72 11.45 3.49
C ASP A 14 -17.68 9.91 3.39
N ARG A 15 -16.54 9.36 3.00
CA ARG A 15 -16.33 7.92 2.79
C ARG A 15 -15.07 7.47 3.51
N GLY A 16 -15.13 6.28 4.06
CA GLY A 16 -14.00 5.64 4.71
C GLY A 16 -13.19 4.76 3.78
N LEU A 17 -12.05 4.30 4.29
CA LEU A 17 -11.18 3.33 3.65
C LEU A 17 -11.55 1.92 4.10
N VAL A 18 -11.48 0.96 3.19
CA VAL A 18 -11.51 -0.46 3.51
C VAL A 18 -10.10 -1.01 3.33
N VAL A 19 -9.56 -1.61 4.38
CA VAL A 19 -8.22 -2.22 4.36
C VAL A 19 -8.34 -3.72 4.20
N ALA A 20 -7.47 -4.32 3.39
CA ALA A 20 -7.37 -5.76 3.23
C ALA A 20 -5.93 -6.21 3.44
N GLU A 21 -5.68 -6.97 4.52
CA GLU A 21 -4.37 -7.54 4.82
C GLU A 21 -4.17 -8.85 4.04
N GLY A 22 -3.13 -8.88 3.22
CA GLY A 22 -2.88 -10.00 2.32
C GLY A 22 -1.76 -10.95 2.72
N PHE A 23 -0.99 -10.59 3.75
CA PHE A 23 0.17 -11.37 4.18
C PHE A 23 0.03 -11.93 5.59
N ASP A 24 -0.30 -11.09 6.56
CA ASP A 24 -0.36 -11.44 7.98
C ASP A 24 -1.74 -11.15 8.58
N TYR A 25 -2.63 -12.10 8.42
CA TYR A 25 -4.04 -11.96 8.84
C TYR A 25 -4.22 -11.69 10.33
N GLU A 26 -3.25 -12.08 11.18
CA GLU A 26 -3.30 -11.79 12.60
C GLU A 26 -3.28 -10.28 12.91
N ILE A 27 -2.81 -9.45 12.00
CA ILE A 27 -2.86 -7.98 12.15
C ILE A 27 -4.32 -7.51 12.22
N VAL A 28 -5.19 -8.03 11.36
CA VAL A 28 -6.62 -7.68 11.38
C VAL A 28 -7.26 -8.14 12.68
N GLU A 29 -6.99 -9.38 13.09
CA GLU A 29 -7.67 -10.02 14.23
C GLU A 29 -7.16 -9.50 15.58
N LYS A 30 -5.85 -9.27 15.70
CA LYS A 30 -5.20 -8.95 16.98
C LYS A 30 -4.92 -7.45 17.16
N MET A 31 -4.95 -6.67 16.09
CA MET A 31 -4.63 -5.24 16.15
C MET A 31 -5.80 -4.38 15.66
N ASN A 32 -6.23 -4.52 14.40
CA ASN A 32 -7.20 -3.60 13.83
C ASN A 32 -8.56 -3.68 14.53
N ARG A 33 -9.18 -4.85 14.55
CA ARG A 33 -10.51 -5.05 15.12
C ARG A 33 -10.63 -4.80 16.64
N PRO A 34 -9.67 -5.22 17.46
CA PRO A 34 -9.70 -4.90 18.89
C PRO A 34 -9.65 -3.40 19.20
N HIS A 35 -9.10 -2.60 18.28
CA HIS A 35 -9.02 -1.14 18.39
C HIS A 35 -10.05 -0.40 17.52
N ASP A 36 -11.14 -1.07 17.10
CA ASP A 36 -12.19 -0.51 16.24
C ASP A 36 -11.63 0.17 14.97
N ASP A 37 -10.56 -0.41 14.40
CA ASP A 37 -9.79 0.11 13.26
C ASP A 37 -9.15 1.50 13.49
N TYR A 38 -9.15 2.02 14.72
CA TYR A 38 -8.42 3.25 15.05
C TYR A 38 -6.92 2.97 15.23
N SER A 39 -6.12 3.97 14.89
CA SER A 39 -4.69 4.00 15.19
C SER A 39 -4.23 5.42 15.48
N ILE A 40 -3.06 5.58 16.08
CA ILE A 40 -2.50 6.88 16.39
C ILE A 40 -1.26 7.11 15.52
N LEU A 41 -1.30 8.16 14.69
CA LEU A 41 -0.13 8.66 13.99
C LEU A 41 0.61 9.64 14.91
N VAL A 42 1.86 9.33 15.23
CA VAL A 42 2.75 10.18 16.03
C VAL A 42 3.84 10.74 15.11
N THR A 43 3.76 12.01 14.79
CA THR A 43 4.73 12.68 13.94
C THR A 43 5.82 13.32 14.82
N LEU A 44 7.05 12.85 14.63
CA LEU A 44 8.24 13.35 15.31
C LEU A 44 8.88 14.43 14.44
N LYS A 45 8.89 15.68 14.94
CA LYS A 45 9.43 16.82 14.18
C LYS A 45 10.89 17.11 14.54
N ALA A 46 11.65 17.63 13.59
CA ALA A 46 13.05 17.95 13.76
C ALA A 46 13.33 18.96 14.90
N ASN A 47 12.35 19.81 15.24
CA ASN A 47 12.45 20.76 16.36
C ASN A 47 12.16 20.15 17.74
N GLY A 48 11.93 18.80 17.80
CA GLY A 48 11.62 18.07 19.03
C GLY A 48 10.15 18.10 19.42
N THR A 49 9.27 18.76 18.67
CA THR A 49 7.83 18.69 18.92
C THR A 49 7.24 17.38 18.43
N VAL A 50 6.24 16.88 19.14
CA VAL A 50 5.54 15.64 18.83
C VAL A 50 4.07 15.96 18.55
N GLU A 51 3.61 15.60 17.37
CA GLU A 51 2.22 15.78 16.95
C GLU A 51 1.52 14.42 16.97
N LYS A 52 0.29 14.38 17.44
CA LYS A 52 -0.48 13.15 17.61
C LYS A 52 -1.83 13.29 16.92
N THR A 53 -2.14 12.39 16.02
CA THR A 53 -3.39 12.40 15.28
C THR A 53 -4.04 11.01 15.38
N VAL A 54 -5.28 10.97 15.84
CA VAL A 54 -6.08 9.74 15.79
C VAL A 54 -6.54 9.51 14.37
N VAL A 55 -6.18 8.36 13.81
CA VAL A 55 -6.59 7.94 12.48
C VAL A 55 -7.84 7.06 12.61
N GLY A 56 -8.98 7.57 12.14
CA GLY A 56 -10.27 6.90 12.16
C GLY A 56 -10.88 6.82 10.74
N SER A 57 -10.06 6.86 9.71
CA SER A 57 -10.49 6.79 8.31
C SER A 57 -10.79 5.37 7.83
N VAL A 58 -10.26 4.36 8.51
CA VAL A 58 -10.55 2.95 8.22
C VAL A 58 -11.90 2.60 8.81
N VAL A 59 -12.83 2.15 7.97
CA VAL A 59 -14.20 1.80 8.37
C VAL A 59 -14.43 0.30 8.39
N GLU A 60 -13.61 -0.46 7.70
CA GLU A 60 -13.62 -1.93 7.69
C GLU A 60 -12.19 -2.44 7.47
N SER A 61 -11.79 -3.48 8.20
CA SER A 61 -10.58 -4.23 7.94
C SER A 61 -10.89 -5.71 7.70
N HIS A 62 -10.31 -6.25 6.64
CA HIS A 62 -10.53 -7.61 6.17
C HIS A 62 -9.24 -8.37 5.96
N THR A 63 -9.32 -9.69 6.07
CA THR A 63 -8.26 -10.57 5.56
C THR A 63 -8.47 -10.80 4.06
N LEU A 64 -7.43 -10.60 3.26
CA LEU A 64 -7.45 -10.98 1.83
C LEU A 64 -7.18 -12.49 1.73
N ASP A 65 -8.08 -13.28 2.29
CA ASP A 65 -8.02 -14.73 2.32
C ASP A 65 -9.15 -15.34 1.50
N SER A 66 -8.81 -15.95 0.36
CA SER A 66 -9.78 -16.58 -0.54
C SER A 66 -10.42 -17.85 0.03
N GLU A 67 -9.83 -18.46 1.07
CA GLU A 67 -10.39 -19.60 1.79
C GLU A 67 -11.39 -19.16 2.88
N ASN A 68 -11.37 -17.89 3.29
CA ASN A 68 -12.38 -17.32 4.18
C ASN A 68 -13.52 -16.73 3.37
N ASP A 69 -14.57 -17.52 3.17
CA ASP A 69 -15.70 -17.14 2.31
C ASP A 69 -16.39 -15.84 2.76
N ALA A 70 -16.47 -15.55 4.05
CA ALA A 70 -17.12 -14.33 4.57
C ALA A 70 -16.31 -13.07 4.21
N GLU A 71 -15.03 -13.07 4.52
CA GLU A 71 -14.10 -11.97 4.24
C GLU A 71 -13.97 -11.74 2.73
N TYR A 72 -13.75 -12.80 1.98
CA TYR A 72 -13.53 -12.69 0.55
C TYR A 72 -14.79 -12.29 -0.22
N SER A 73 -15.97 -12.75 0.21
CA SER A 73 -17.24 -12.31 -0.38
C SER A 73 -17.51 -10.82 -0.13
N ARG A 74 -17.14 -10.31 1.04
CA ARG A 74 -17.24 -8.88 1.33
C ARG A 74 -16.35 -8.04 0.42
N LEU A 75 -15.09 -8.46 0.23
CA LEU A 75 -14.17 -7.80 -0.70
C LEU A 75 -14.69 -7.88 -2.15
N LYS A 76 -15.21 -9.03 -2.59
CA LYS A 76 -15.86 -9.16 -3.91
C LYS A 76 -17.06 -8.21 -4.04
N GLU A 77 -17.90 -8.09 -3.01
CA GLU A 77 -19.02 -7.14 -3.00
C GLU A 77 -18.55 -5.71 -3.19
N ILE A 78 -17.50 -5.28 -2.48
CA ILE A 78 -16.91 -3.94 -2.61
C ILE A 78 -16.46 -3.69 -4.06
N PHE A 79 -15.83 -4.68 -4.70
CA PHE A 79 -15.40 -4.56 -6.09
C PHE A 79 -16.55 -4.47 -7.10
N THR A 80 -17.77 -4.84 -6.72
CA THR A 80 -18.96 -4.63 -7.57
C THR A 80 -19.54 -3.21 -7.50
N LYS A 81 -19.15 -2.39 -6.52
CA LYS A 81 -19.73 -1.05 -6.32
C LYS A 81 -19.25 -0.05 -7.38
N ASP A 82 -20.16 0.76 -7.90
CA ASP A 82 -19.83 1.87 -8.82
C ASP A 82 -18.97 2.94 -8.11
N SER A 83 -19.18 3.10 -6.81
CA SER A 83 -18.48 4.06 -5.99
C SER A 83 -17.02 3.74 -5.72
N LEU A 84 -16.55 2.50 -6.00
CA LEU A 84 -15.15 2.16 -5.87
C LEU A 84 -14.36 2.77 -7.02
N GLN A 85 -13.62 3.83 -6.72
CA GLN A 85 -12.85 4.60 -7.70
C GLN A 85 -11.43 4.07 -7.87
N MET A 86 -10.81 3.64 -6.77
CA MET A 86 -9.44 3.17 -6.75
C MET A 86 -9.19 2.13 -5.67
N THR A 87 -8.15 1.35 -5.87
CA THR A 87 -7.50 0.54 -4.83
C THR A 87 -6.02 0.92 -4.75
N SER A 88 -5.46 0.89 -3.55
CA SER A 88 -4.04 1.18 -3.34
C SER A 88 -3.31 -0.04 -2.79
N PHE A 89 -2.01 -0.16 -3.10
CA PHE A 89 -1.18 -1.29 -2.73
C PHE A 89 0.12 -0.82 -2.10
N THR A 90 0.43 -1.36 -0.93
CA THR A 90 1.71 -1.21 -0.21
C THR A 90 2.19 -2.61 0.17
N ILE A 91 2.80 -3.31 -0.79
CA ILE A 91 3.13 -4.74 -0.68
C ILE A 91 4.62 -5.02 -0.86
N THR A 92 5.40 -3.96 -0.91
CA THR A 92 6.83 -3.96 -1.24
C THR A 92 7.12 -4.42 -2.67
N GLU A 93 8.30 -4.11 -3.19
CA GLU A 93 8.66 -4.51 -4.56
C GLU A 93 8.53 -6.02 -4.81
N LYS A 94 8.81 -6.83 -3.79
CA LYS A 94 8.71 -8.29 -3.87
C LYS A 94 7.27 -8.79 -4.05
N GLY A 95 6.28 -8.06 -3.54
CA GLY A 95 4.87 -8.42 -3.63
C GLY A 95 4.31 -8.45 -5.05
N TYR A 96 4.95 -7.73 -5.98
CA TYR A 96 4.56 -7.74 -7.40
C TYR A 96 5.16 -8.89 -8.20
N SER A 97 6.18 -9.58 -7.65
CA SER A 97 6.88 -10.64 -8.38
C SER A 97 6.05 -11.93 -8.44
N LEU A 98 5.94 -12.49 -9.64
CA LEU A 98 5.33 -13.80 -9.88
C LEU A 98 6.38 -14.92 -9.86
N VAL A 99 7.65 -14.55 -9.76
CA VAL A 99 8.79 -15.49 -9.76
C VAL A 99 9.63 -15.32 -8.49
N ASN A 100 10.29 -16.39 -8.09
CA ASN A 100 11.25 -16.38 -7.00
C ASN A 100 12.61 -15.77 -7.44
N GLY A 101 13.55 -15.67 -6.52
CA GLY A 101 14.90 -15.10 -6.79
C GLY A 101 15.73 -15.90 -7.82
N LYS A 102 15.27 -17.08 -8.25
CA LYS A 102 15.89 -17.88 -9.33
C LYS A 102 15.20 -17.72 -10.68
N GLY A 103 14.13 -16.89 -10.76
CA GLY A 103 13.34 -16.71 -11.96
C GLY A 103 12.30 -17.82 -12.22
N GLU A 104 12.07 -18.72 -11.25
CA GLU A 104 11.05 -19.77 -11.33
C GLU A 104 9.72 -19.23 -10.81
N LEU A 105 8.59 -19.66 -11.43
CA LEU A 105 7.26 -19.30 -10.93
C LEU A 105 7.10 -19.69 -9.46
N ILE A 106 6.52 -18.80 -8.68
CA ILE A 106 6.12 -19.10 -7.30
C ILE A 106 5.06 -20.20 -7.35
N PRO A 107 5.16 -21.27 -6.51
CA PRO A 107 4.24 -22.42 -6.58
C PRO A 107 2.76 -22.04 -6.55
N ASP A 108 2.36 -21.14 -5.67
CA ASP A 108 0.96 -20.70 -5.57
C ASP A 108 0.52 -19.94 -6.83
N VAL A 109 1.41 -19.13 -7.43
CA VAL A 109 1.12 -18.45 -8.70
C VAL A 109 0.92 -19.45 -9.83
N ALA A 110 1.79 -20.46 -9.94
CA ALA A 110 1.66 -21.50 -10.94
C ALA A 110 0.35 -22.29 -10.78
N ALA A 111 -0.03 -22.61 -9.55
CA ALA A 111 -1.28 -23.28 -9.24
C ALA A 111 -2.50 -22.42 -9.60
N ASP A 112 -2.48 -21.13 -9.26
CA ASP A 112 -3.56 -20.19 -9.51
C ASP A 112 -3.79 -19.94 -11.01
N PHE A 113 -2.74 -19.99 -11.84
CA PHE A 113 -2.90 -19.88 -13.30
C PHE A 113 -3.80 -20.99 -13.89
N VAL A 114 -3.78 -22.16 -13.28
CA VAL A 114 -4.57 -23.31 -13.70
C VAL A 114 -5.93 -23.38 -13.01
N ALA A 115 -5.95 -23.04 -11.72
CA ALA A 115 -7.18 -23.10 -10.91
C ALA A 115 -8.19 -22.01 -11.27
N GLY A 116 -7.70 -20.85 -11.73
CA GLY A 116 -8.56 -19.74 -12.12
C GLY A 116 -8.95 -18.78 -10.98
N PRO A 117 -9.92 -17.89 -11.24
CA PRO A 117 -10.18 -16.74 -10.37
C PRO A 117 -11.03 -17.04 -9.12
N GLU A 118 -11.49 -18.25 -8.88
CA GLU A 118 -12.48 -18.52 -7.83
C GLU A 118 -11.85 -18.45 -6.43
N LYS A 119 -10.78 -19.19 -6.18
CA LYS A 119 -10.08 -19.27 -4.88
C LYS A 119 -8.54 -19.25 -5.05
N PRO A 120 -7.96 -18.18 -5.58
CA PRO A 120 -6.51 -18.09 -5.75
C PRO A 120 -5.81 -17.97 -4.40
N LYS A 121 -4.60 -18.52 -4.30
CA LYS A 121 -3.79 -18.53 -3.08
C LYS A 121 -2.77 -17.41 -3.05
N SER A 122 -2.18 -17.09 -4.20
CA SER A 122 -1.17 -16.03 -4.31
C SER A 122 -1.80 -14.64 -4.13
N TYR A 123 -1.02 -13.70 -3.60
CA TYR A 123 -1.50 -12.34 -3.37
C TYR A 123 -2.04 -11.69 -4.65
N ILE A 124 -1.24 -11.68 -5.71
CA ILE A 124 -1.64 -11.08 -7.00
C ILE A 124 -2.82 -11.85 -7.62
N GLY A 125 -2.88 -13.17 -7.46
CA GLY A 125 -4.04 -13.98 -7.90
C GLY A 125 -5.33 -13.53 -7.21
N LYS A 126 -5.30 -13.27 -5.91
CA LYS A 126 -6.44 -12.74 -5.15
C LYS A 126 -6.87 -11.37 -5.65
N VAL A 127 -5.92 -10.47 -5.88
CA VAL A 127 -6.20 -9.12 -6.42
C VAL A 127 -6.79 -9.23 -7.85
N ALA A 128 -6.21 -10.08 -8.71
CA ALA A 128 -6.72 -10.33 -10.04
C ALA A 128 -8.15 -10.92 -10.03
N SER A 129 -8.46 -11.78 -9.05
CA SER A 129 -9.81 -12.34 -8.85
C SER A 129 -10.83 -11.27 -8.44
N LEU A 130 -10.46 -10.35 -7.57
CA LEU A 130 -11.32 -9.21 -7.23
C LEU A 130 -11.57 -8.32 -8.46
N LEU A 131 -10.55 -8.08 -9.26
CA LEU A 131 -10.68 -7.33 -10.51
C LEU A 131 -11.54 -8.09 -11.54
N TYR A 132 -11.43 -9.45 -11.61
CA TYR A 132 -12.28 -10.29 -12.43
C TYR A 132 -13.74 -10.23 -12.00
N THR A 133 -14.00 -10.19 -10.69
CA THR A 133 -15.35 -9.95 -10.15
C THR A 133 -15.92 -8.63 -10.65
N ARG A 134 -15.12 -7.58 -10.67
CA ARG A 134 -15.52 -6.26 -11.20
C ARG A 134 -15.82 -6.30 -12.70
N PHE A 135 -14.99 -7.01 -13.46
CA PHE A 135 -15.22 -7.29 -14.90
C PHE A 135 -16.56 -7.97 -15.14
N GLN A 136 -16.85 -9.05 -14.42
CA GLN A 136 -18.11 -9.81 -14.54
C GLN A 136 -19.35 -8.95 -14.16
N ASN A 137 -19.19 -7.95 -13.29
CA ASN A 137 -20.25 -7.07 -12.83
C ASN A 137 -20.32 -5.77 -13.62
N GLY A 138 -20.13 -5.81 -14.93
CA GLY A 138 -20.37 -4.70 -15.85
C GLY A 138 -19.12 -3.95 -16.29
N GLN A 139 -17.93 -4.54 -16.13
CA GLN A 139 -16.67 -3.95 -16.59
C GLN A 139 -16.46 -2.51 -16.09
N LYS A 140 -16.79 -2.26 -14.82
CA LYS A 140 -16.75 -0.94 -14.21
C LYS A 140 -15.31 -0.43 -14.12
N PRO A 141 -15.07 0.86 -14.41
CA PRO A 141 -13.71 1.40 -14.41
C PRO A 141 -13.14 1.52 -12.99
N ILE A 142 -11.81 1.40 -12.87
CA ILE A 142 -11.06 1.47 -11.60
C ILE A 142 -9.61 1.86 -11.84
N ALA A 143 -9.00 2.57 -10.87
CA ALA A 143 -7.56 2.76 -10.81
C ALA A 143 -6.92 1.79 -9.80
N MET A 144 -5.88 1.08 -10.22
CA MET A 144 -5.07 0.16 -9.40
C MET A 144 -3.74 0.86 -9.10
N VAL A 145 -3.60 1.45 -7.92
CA VAL A 145 -2.50 2.37 -7.60
C VAL A 145 -1.46 1.70 -6.71
N SER A 146 -0.28 1.42 -7.24
CA SER A 146 0.85 1.04 -6.39
C SER A 146 1.34 2.27 -5.63
N MET A 147 1.55 2.13 -4.32
CA MET A 147 2.11 3.16 -3.44
C MET A 147 3.42 2.69 -2.79
N ASP A 148 4.10 1.75 -3.41
CA ASP A 148 5.41 1.28 -2.98
C ASP A 148 6.53 2.14 -3.59
N ASN A 149 7.55 2.41 -2.80
CA ASN A 149 8.74 3.12 -3.26
C ASN A 149 9.64 2.19 -4.08
N CYS A 150 9.21 1.89 -5.30
CA CYS A 150 9.99 1.16 -6.28
C CYS A 150 9.75 1.74 -7.67
N SER A 151 10.79 1.68 -8.50
CA SER A 151 10.78 2.27 -9.84
C SER A 151 9.68 1.70 -10.71
N HIS A 152 8.95 2.59 -11.40
CA HIS A 152 7.85 2.26 -12.31
C HIS A 152 6.83 1.31 -11.68
N ASN A 153 6.45 1.60 -10.45
CA ASN A 153 5.62 0.74 -9.60
C ASN A 153 4.27 0.34 -10.24
N GLY A 154 3.62 1.28 -10.95
CA GLY A 154 2.38 0.99 -11.68
C GLY A 154 2.57 -0.03 -12.81
N ASP A 155 3.71 -0.04 -13.50
CA ASP A 155 4.00 -1.05 -14.53
C ASP A 155 4.26 -2.43 -13.91
N LYS A 156 4.88 -2.48 -12.72
CA LYS A 156 5.06 -3.76 -11.99
C LYS A 156 3.70 -4.38 -11.65
N LEU A 157 2.79 -3.59 -11.11
CA LEU A 157 1.43 -4.04 -10.80
C LEU A 157 0.67 -4.43 -12.08
N TYR A 158 0.72 -3.59 -13.11
CA TYR A 158 0.11 -3.91 -14.40
C TYR A 158 0.60 -5.23 -14.96
N ASN A 159 1.91 -5.44 -15.04
CA ASN A 159 2.50 -6.66 -15.59
C ASN A 159 2.06 -7.90 -14.81
N ALA A 160 2.01 -7.81 -13.49
CA ALA A 160 1.57 -8.91 -12.64
C ALA A 160 0.08 -9.27 -12.88
N ILE A 161 -0.81 -8.27 -12.87
CA ILE A 161 -2.25 -8.48 -13.12
C ILE A 161 -2.52 -8.92 -14.55
N ASN A 162 -1.86 -8.30 -15.55
CA ASN A 162 -2.01 -8.68 -16.95
C ASN A 162 -1.57 -10.13 -17.22
N THR A 163 -0.50 -10.58 -16.55
CA THR A 163 -0.04 -11.96 -16.65
C THR A 163 -1.11 -12.93 -16.14
N PHE A 164 -1.77 -12.64 -15.02
CA PHE A 164 -2.90 -13.44 -14.53
C PHE A 164 -4.06 -13.43 -15.51
N ALA A 165 -4.45 -12.26 -16.02
CA ALA A 165 -5.54 -12.17 -17.00
C ALA A 165 -5.24 -12.97 -18.27
N GLU A 166 -4.01 -12.90 -18.77
CA GLU A 166 -3.56 -13.66 -19.93
C GLU A 166 -3.60 -15.17 -19.67
N LYS A 167 -2.98 -15.62 -18.58
CA LYS A 167 -2.92 -17.06 -18.23
C LYS A 167 -4.29 -17.64 -17.96
N TRP A 168 -5.18 -16.94 -17.29
CA TRP A 168 -6.53 -17.41 -17.04
C TRP A 168 -7.37 -17.53 -18.32
N VAL A 169 -7.22 -16.59 -19.25
CA VAL A 169 -7.88 -16.65 -20.56
C VAL A 169 -7.28 -17.78 -21.42
N GLU A 170 -5.96 -17.91 -21.49
CA GLU A 170 -5.27 -18.97 -22.22
C GLU A 170 -5.66 -20.37 -21.71
N ASN A 171 -5.81 -20.53 -20.41
CA ASN A 171 -6.19 -21.79 -19.77
C ASN A 171 -7.73 -22.05 -19.81
N GLY A 172 -8.52 -21.11 -20.33
CA GLY A 172 -9.97 -21.25 -20.43
C GLY A 172 -10.70 -21.20 -19.09
N VAL A 173 -10.08 -20.67 -18.04
CA VAL A 173 -10.65 -20.55 -16.68
C VAL A 173 -11.21 -19.16 -16.38
N ALA A 174 -11.07 -18.21 -17.31
CA ALA A 174 -11.71 -16.90 -17.27
C ALA A 174 -12.28 -16.52 -18.64
N ASP A 175 -13.23 -15.58 -18.64
CA ASP A 175 -13.82 -15.05 -19.87
C ASP A 175 -12.76 -14.36 -20.75
N ALA A 176 -12.85 -14.60 -22.07
CA ALA A 176 -11.92 -14.07 -23.06
C ALA A 176 -11.81 -12.52 -23.03
N GLY A 177 -12.86 -11.83 -22.63
CA GLY A 177 -12.89 -10.37 -22.51
C GLY A 177 -12.08 -9.81 -21.35
N PHE A 178 -11.70 -10.63 -20.36
CA PHE A 178 -11.01 -10.14 -19.17
C PHE A 178 -9.65 -9.52 -19.48
N LYS A 179 -8.86 -10.16 -20.34
CA LYS A 179 -7.58 -9.58 -20.78
C LYS A 179 -7.77 -8.24 -21.49
N ALA A 180 -8.80 -8.12 -22.34
CA ALA A 180 -9.10 -6.86 -23.01
C ALA A 180 -9.50 -5.77 -22.03
N TYR A 181 -10.32 -6.10 -21.02
CA TYR A 181 -10.70 -5.18 -19.95
C TYR A 181 -9.50 -4.65 -19.15
N VAL A 182 -8.58 -5.52 -18.74
CA VAL A 182 -7.35 -5.13 -18.02
C VAL A 182 -6.46 -4.21 -18.85
N ASN A 183 -6.47 -4.38 -20.18
CA ASN A 183 -5.65 -3.59 -21.12
C ASN A 183 -6.34 -2.32 -21.64
N ASP A 184 -7.61 -2.12 -21.35
CA ASP A 184 -8.33 -0.91 -21.71
C ASP A 184 -8.13 0.17 -20.65
N LYS A 185 -7.29 1.16 -20.92
CA LYS A 185 -6.98 2.27 -20.02
C LYS A 185 -8.20 3.12 -19.62
N THR A 186 -9.30 3.03 -20.38
CA THR A 186 -10.56 3.68 -20.01
C THR A 186 -11.36 2.86 -18.98
N LYS A 187 -10.94 1.64 -18.73
CA LYS A 187 -11.52 0.70 -17.76
C LYS A 187 -10.61 0.46 -16.57
N VAL A 188 -9.37 0.05 -16.83
CA VAL A 188 -8.41 -0.22 -15.75
C VAL A 188 -7.15 0.58 -16.00
N SER A 189 -6.80 1.43 -15.05
CA SER A 189 -5.54 2.17 -15.08
C SER A 189 -4.60 1.67 -13.99
N PHE A 190 -3.31 1.85 -14.23
CA PHE A 190 -2.24 1.54 -13.29
C PHE A 190 -1.35 2.78 -13.15
N PRO A 191 -1.84 3.81 -12.42
CA PRO A 191 -1.10 5.05 -12.25
C PRO A 191 0.25 4.80 -11.59
N TRP A 192 1.28 5.47 -12.08
CA TRP A 192 2.56 5.51 -11.39
C TRP A 192 2.45 6.44 -10.18
N SER A 193 3.16 6.10 -9.14
CA SER A 193 3.31 6.98 -7.99
C SER A 193 4.76 7.07 -7.54
N MET A 194 5.08 8.16 -6.86
CA MET A 194 6.32 8.33 -6.12
C MET A 194 5.97 8.77 -4.71
N ILE A 195 6.34 7.95 -3.75
CA ILE A 195 6.08 8.16 -2.32
C ILE A 195 7.37 8.27 -1.53
N ASP A 196 7.38 9.12 -0.54
CA ASP A 196 8.45 9.21 0.44
C ASP A 196 7.83 9.54 1.81
N LYS A 197 7.72 8.53 2.65
CA LYS A 197 7.28 8.62 4.04
C LYS A 197 7.93 7.48 4.81
N ILE A 198 8.72 7.81 5.81
CA ILE A 198 9.35 6.80 6.66
C ILE A 198 8.48 6.58 7.89
N THR A 199 8.11 5.33 8.10
CA THR A 199 7.38 4.85 9.28
C THR A 199 8.22 3.72 9.90
N PRO A 200 9.18 4.05 10.76
CA PRO A 200 10.01 3.04 11.39
C PRO A 200 9.16 2.18 12.34
N ARG A 201 9.75 1.06 12.75
CA ARG A 201 9.13 0.19 13.75
C ARG A 201 8.69 1.00 14.97
N PRO A 202 7.50 0.71 15.58
CA PRO A 202 7.03 1.38 16.77
C PRO A 202 8.10 1.44 17.87
N ASP A 203 8.37 2.63 18.39
CA ASP A 203 9.43 2.90 19.34
C ASP A 203 8.88 3.00 20.76
N ALA A 204 9.59 2.41 21.74
CA ALA A 204 9.17 2.41 23.13
C ALA A 204 9.08 3.82 23.72
N SER A 205 9.91 4.77 23.26
CA SER A 205 9.83 6.15 23.73
C SER A 205 8.54 6.87 23.29
N VAL A 206 8.03 6.51 22.12
CA VAL A 206 6.74 6.99 21.61
C VAL A 206 5.59 6.39 22.41
N GLU A 207 5.67 5.11 22.73
CA GLU A 207 4.70 4.43 23.61
C GLU A 207 4.63 5.13 24.99
N GLU A 208 5.78 5.46 25.59
CA GLU A 208 5.83 6.21 26.86
C GLU A 208 5.19 7.59 26.77
N ILE A 209 5.37 8.29 25.65
CA ILE A 209 4.75 9.59 25.41
C ILE A 209 3.22 9.46 25.38
N LEU A 210 2.70 8.45 24.68
CA LEU A 210 1.27 8.20 24.60
C LEU A 210 0.67 7.78 25.95
N LYS A 211 1.37 6.93 26.72
CA LYS A 211 0.96 6.54 28.08
C LYS A 211 0.87 7.73 29.04
N LYS A 212 1.79 8.69 28.93
CA LYS A 212 1.73 9.94 29.71
C LYS A 212 0.53 10.82 29.36
N ASP A 213 0.03 10.73 28.15
CA ASP A 213 -1.19 11.42 27.72
C ASP A 213 -2.48 10.65 28.13
N GLY A 214 -2.36 9.52 28.80
CA GLY A 214 -3.48 8.72 29.27
C GLY A 214 -4.05 7.76 28.19
N VAL A 215 -3.29 7.47 27.14
CA VAL A 215 -3.70 6.45 26.15
C VAL A 215 -3.41 5.08 26.72
N GLU A 216 -4.41 4.22 26.68
CA GLU A 216 -4.38 2.83 27.17
C GLU A 216 -4.26 1.84 25.98
N GLU A 217 -4.06 0.57 26.28
CA GLU A 217 -4.03 -0.55 25.31
C GLU A 217 -3.00 -0.37 24.19
N LEU A 218 -1.83 0.16 24.53
CA LEU A 218 -0.73 0.44 23.57
C LEU A 218 0.21 -0.74 23.37
N ASP A 219 -0.01 -1.86 24.04
CA ASP A 219 0.92 -2.99 24.02
C ASP A 219 1.07 -3.56 22.61
N PRO A 220 2.31 -3.68 22.11
CA PRO A 220 2.55 -4.22 20.79
C PRO A 220 2.25 -5.72 20.73
N VAL A 221 1.77 -6.17 19.58
CA VAL A 221 1.53 -7.58 19.28
C VAL A 221 2.63 -8.09 18.36
N ILE A 222 3.18 -9.26 18.68
CA ILE A 222 4.05 -10.02 17.78
C ILE A 222 3.24 -11.18 17.23
N THR A 223 3.06 -11.19 15.92
CA THR A 223 2.30 -12.23 15.23
C THR A 223 3.10 -13.53 15.09
N SER A 224 2.44 -14.61 14.68
CA SER A 224 3.11 -15.89 14.38
C SER A 224 4.12 -15.78 13.23
N LYS A 225 3.96 -14.79 12.34
CA LYS A 225 4.89 -14.45 11.26
C LYS A 225 6.01 -13.50 11.70
N HIS A 226 6.13 -13.25 13.00
CA HIS A 226 7.11 -12.33 13.57
C HIS A 226 6.95 -10.87 13.12
N THR A 227 5.75 -10.47 12.69
CA THR A 227 5.43 -9.07 12.45
C THR A 227 5.18 -8.39 13.80
N TYR A 228 5.84 -7.26 14.01
CA TYR A 228 5.65 -6.42 15.18
C TYR A 228 4.69 -5.30 14.84
N VAL A 229 3.55 -5.23 15.49
CA VAL A 229 2.51 -4.21 15.26
C VAL A 229 2.08 -3.58 16.57
N ALA A 230 1.72 -2.31 16.54
CA ALA A 230 1.19 -1.55 17.66
C ALA A 230 0.01 -0.68 17.18
N PRO A 231 -0.90 -0.26 18.08
CA PRO A 231 -2.03 0.61 17.70
C PRO A 231 -1.59 2.06 17.44
N PHE A 232 -0.31 2.29 17.29
CA PHE A 232 0.27 3.57 16.90
C PHE A 232 1.39 3.39 15.88
N VAL A 233 1.63 4.44 15.12
CA VAL A 233 2.72 4.54 14.14
C VAL A 233 3.51 5.79 14.40
N ASN A 234 4.82 5.66 14.61
CA ASN A 234 5.70 6.82 14.61
C ASN A 234 6.19 7.11 13.20
N ALA A 235 6.21 8.39 12.83
CA ALA A 235 6.59 8.84 11.51
C ALA A 235 7.39 10.15 11.58
N GLU A 236 8.16 10.41 10.54
CA GLU A 236 8.78 11.72 10.35
C GLU A 236 7.77 12.74 9.83
N GLU A 237 8.09 14.04 9.96
CA GLU A 237 7.28 15.14 9.43
C GLU A 237 7.27 15.15 7.89
N CYS A 238 8.39 14.77 7.27
CA CYS A 238 8.50 14.75 5.82
C CYS A 238 7.56 13.70 5.22
N GLU A 239 6.68 14.17 4.36
CA GLU A 239 5.78 13.31 3.60
C GLU A 239 5.60 13.83 2.18
N TYR A 240 5.55 12.91 1.23
CA TYR A 240 5.50 13.25 -0.16
C TYR A 240 4.83 12.13 -0.95
N LEU A 241 3.78 12.46 -1.70
CA LEU A 241 3.11 11.52 -2.58
C LEU A 241 2.69 12.23 -3.88
N VAL A 242 3.25 11.79 -4.98
CA VAL A 242 2.90 12.23 -6.33
C VAL A 242 2.35 11.05 -7.09
N ILE A 243 1.21 11.24 -7.74
CA ILE A 243 0.50 10.19 -8.47
C ILE A 243 0.18 10.68 -9.87
N GLU A 244 0.30 9.81 -10.85
CA GLU A 244 -0.20 10.03 -12.20
C GLU A 244 -1.72 10.21 -12.18
N ASP A 245 -2.23 11.30 -12.75
CA ASP A 245 -3.67 11.58 -12.80
C ASP A 245 -4.36 10.76 -13.91
N ALA A 246 -4.49 9.46 -13.69
CA ALA A 246 -5.09 8.51 -14.62
C ALA A 246 -6.15 7.66 -13.91
N PHE A 247 -7.32 8.24 -13.68
CA PHE A 247 -8.42 7.66 -12.90
C PHE A 247 -9.69 7.53 -13.74
N PRO A 248 -9.94 6.40 -14.40
CA PRO A 248 -11.05 6.24 -15.34
C PRO A 248 -12.43 6.28 -14.67
N ASN A 249 -12.54 6.09 -13.35
CA ASN A 249 -13.78 6.21 -12.57
C ASN A 249 -13.81 7.50 -11.74
N GLY A 250 -13.02 8.52 -12.11
CA GLY A 250 -12.76 9.63 -11.21
C GLY A 250 -11.95 9.21 -9.99
N ARG A 251 -11.63 10.14 -9.13
CA ARG A 251 -10.86 9.92 -7.90
C ARG A 251 -11.37 10.76 -6.74
N PRO A 252 -11.08 10.37 -5.50
CA PRO A 252 -11.26 11.26 -4.36
C PRO A 252 -10.39 12.51 -4.50
N GLU A 253 -10.82 13.62 -3.88
CA GLU A 253 -10.10 14.91 -3.89
C GLU A 253 -8.87 14.88 -2.95
N LEU A 254 -7.95 13.94 -3.19
CA LEU A 254 -6.79 13.68 -2.32
C LEU A 254 -5.80 14.86 -2.31
N GLU A 255 -5.84 15.74 -3.31
CA GLU A 255 -5.06 16.98 -3.34
C GLU A 255 -5.39 17.92 -2.17
N LYS A 256 -6.59 17.85 -1.62
CA LYS A 256 -6.95 18.59 -0.41
C LYS A 256 -6.20 18.12 0.84
N GLY A 257 -5.67 16.89 0.81
CA GLY A 257 -4.80 16.32 1.85
C GLY A 257 -3.31 16.43 1.51
N GLY A 258 -2.95 17.21 0.49
CA GLY A 258 -1.55 17.45 0.14
C GLY A 258 -0.95 16.52 -0.90
N LEU A 259 -1.73 15.56 -1.44
CA LEU A 259 -1.27 14.70 -2.53
C LEU A 259 -1.16 15.51 -3.83
N MET A 260 -0.16 15.19 -4.63
CA MET A 260 0.07 15.85 -5.92
C MET A 260 -0.31 14.94 -7.07
N PHE A 261 -1.19 15.42 -7.95
CA PHE A 261 -1.56 14.71 -9.17
C PHE A 261 -0.89 15.38 -10.38
N THR A 262 -0.34 14.57 -11.27
CA THR A 262 0.41 15.08 -12.42
C THR A 262 0.47 14.08 -13.57
N THR A 263 1.25 14.34 -14.59
CA THR A 263 1.49 13.41 -15.69
C THR A 263 2.48 12.31 -15.29
N ARG A 264 2.40 11.14 -15.94
CA ARG A 264 3.36 10.03 -15.78
C ARG A 264 4.81 10.48 -15.98
N GLU A 265 5.06 11.32 -16.98
CA GLU A 265 6.39 11.88 -17.25
C GLU A 265 6.93 12.69 -16.07
N THR A 266 6.07 13.45 -15.41
CA THR A 266 6.47 14.22 -14.22
C THR A 266 6.74 13.30 -13.02
N VAL A 267 5.93 12.25 -12.81
CA VAL A 267 6.19 11.24 -11.77
C VAL A 267 7.57 10.60 -11.98
N ASP A 268 7.89 10.18 -13.21
CA ASP A 268 9.20 9.61 -13.59
C ASP A 268 10.36 10.59 -13.32
N LYS A 269 10.19 11.85 -13.68
CA LYS A 269 11.21 12.88 -13.38
C LYS A 269 11.42 13.09 -11.90
N VAL A 270 10.34 13.11 -11.12
CA VAL A 270 10.39 13.25 -9.65
C VAL A 270 11.11 12.07 -9.04
N GLU A 271 10.78 10.83 -9.45
CA GLU A 271 11.45 9.62 -9.00
C GLU A 271 12.96 9.70 -9.28
N LYS A 272 13.34 9.98 -10.51
CA LYS A 272 14.75 10.09 -10.92
C LYS A 272 15.51 11.18 -10.16
N MET A 273 14.91 12.33 -9.99
CA MET A 273 15.53 13.46 -9.31
C MET A 273 15.64 13.20 -7.81
N LYS A 274 14.53 12.86 -7.15
CA LYS A 274 14.48 12.73 -5.69
C LYS A 274 15.18 11.47 -5.20
N VAL A 275 14.81 10.31 -5.72
CA VAL A 275 15.33 9.03 -5.25
C VAL A 275 16.70 8.73 -5.82
N CYS A 276 16.84 8.75 -7.16
CA CYS A 276 18.05 8.27 -7.80
C CYS A 276 19.19 9.28 -7.80
N THR A 277 18.91 10.58 -7.72
CA THR A 277 19.94 11.63 -7.81
C THR A 277 20.25 12.27 -6.44
N CYS A 278 19.24 12.52 -5.64
CA CYS A 278 19.42 13.21 -4.36
C CYS A 278 19.45 12.24 -3.16
N LEU A 279 18.38 11.45 -2.96
CA LEU A 279 18.21 10.66 -1.74
C LEU A 279 19.24 9.53 -1.64
N ASN A 280 19.23 8.57 -2.55
CA ASN A 280 20.07 7.38 -2.47
C ASN A 280 21.59 7.68 -2.51
N PRO A 281 22.10 8.56 -3.42
CA PRO A 281 23.51 8.90 -3.42
C PRO A 281 23.98 9.60 -2.15
N LEU A 282 23.17 10.53 -1.60
CA LEU A 282 23.50 11.21 -0.34
C LEU A 282 23.50 10.24 0.84
N HIS A 283 22.47 9.39 0.97
CA HIS A 283 22.43 8.35 1.99
C HIS A 283 23.64 7.42 1.91
N THR A 284 24.01 6.99 0.71
CA THR A 284 25.18 6.13 0.52
C THR A 284 26.46 6.84 0.92
N ALA A 285 26.62 8.11 0.54
CA ALA A 285 27.78 8.91 0.92
C ALA A 285 27.88 9.07 2.44
N LEU A 286 26.79 9.50 3.09
CA LEU A 286 26.73 9.66 4.53
C LEU A 286 27.00 8.33 5.26
N ALA A 287 26.41 7.22 4.81
CA ALA A 287 26.67 5.92 5.42
C ALA A 287 28.16 5.51 5.34
N VAL A 288 28.80 5.72 4.18
CA VAL A 288 30.22 5.36 4.00
C VAL A 288 31.13 6.28 4.80
N PHE A 289 30.96 7.59 4.69
CA PHE A 289 31.82 8.55 5.41
C PHE A 289 31.52 8.56 6.90
N GLY A 290 30.27 8.44 7.33
CA GLY A 290 29.91 8.30 8.73
C GLY A 290 30.60 7.13 9.41
N CYS A 291 30.55 5.95 8.77
CA CYS A 291 31.27 4.77 9.29
C CYS A 291 32.80 4.96 9.34
N LEU A 292 33.39 5.66 8.36
CA LEU A 292 34.84 5.95 8.36
C LEU A 292 35.26 6.94 9.45
N LEU A 293 34.33 7.77 9.90
CA LEU A 293 34.53 8.78 10.95
C LEU A 293 33.98 8.35 12.32
N ASP A 294 33.63 7.06 12.46
CA ASP A 294 33.09 6.45 13.67
C ASP A 294 31.75 7.09 14.17
N TYR A 295 30.96 7.66 13.28
CA TYR A 295 29.60 8.10 13.60
C TYR A 295 28.61 6.95 13.52
N VAL A 296 27.69 6.90 14.46
CA VAL A 296 26.62 5.90 14.50
C VAL A 296 25.32 6.42 13.89
N MET A 297 25.08 7.72 14.05
CA MET A 297 23.87 8.38 13.56
C MET A 297 24.20 9.49 12.56
N ILE A 298 23.43 9.58 11.48
CA ILE A 298 23.55 10.66 10.48
C ILE A 298 23.44 12.04 11.10
N SER A 299 22.62 12.19 12.12
CA SER A 299 22.49 13.46 12.86
C SER A 299 23.81 13.89 13.52
N GLU A 300 24.62 12.96 14.03
CA GLU A 300 25.91 13.27 14.62
C GLU A 300 26.90 13.76 13.56
N GLU A 301 26.87 13.15 12.37
CA GLU A 301 27.69 13.54 11.24
C GLU A 301 27.36 14.96 10.75
N LEU A 302 26.06 15.30 10.66
CA LEU A 302 25.61 16.60 10.16
C LEU A 302 25.81 17.77 11.14
N TYR A 303 25.82 17.51 12.46
CA TYR A 303 25.90 18.57 13.47
C TYR A 303 27.31 18.75 14.08
N ARG A 304 28.26 17.88 13.76
CA ARG A 304 29.64 17.96 14.25
C ARG A 304 30.66 18.42 13.21
N SER A 305 30.22 18.71 11.99
CA SER A 305 31.09 19.22 10.90
C SER A 305 31.27 20.74 10.93
#